data_71c71fec86f9bd6841d7501d0f3a7730
#
_entry.id   71c71fec86f9bd6841d7501d0f3a7730
#
_cell.length_a   1.000
_cell.length_b   1.000
_cell.length_c   1.000
_cell.angle_alpha   90.00
_cell.angle_beta   90.00
_cell.angle_gamma   90.00
#
_symmetry.space_group_name_H-M   'P 1'
#
loop_
_entity.id
_entity.type
_entity.pdbx_description
1 polymer ?
#
loop_
_entity_poly.entity_id
_entity_poly.type
_entity_poly.pdbx_seq_one_letter_code
_entity_poly.pdbx_strand_id
1 'polypeptide(L)'
;MVAPDDCPSQAEYIKYFEPAIAVMQTEEALERIALELCIDSAAENVDYLEVRWAPRLHLQRGLTVAQVIRAVLSGLDSGPIEAVAIVCAMRQHASDENVELARVAGNFAGRGVVGFDLAGDEVRFPATPQRPAFEAARAAGLHLTCHAGEAGDPSHVEDALDLGAERIAHGVIGAGDERVAARLQSEGVVLDMCPTANWKTKAVATIADHPLPRLVRAGVRCTISTDSRTVAETTLSREFALMTEAGMTDEELQRCNQTAYEAKFG
;
A
#
# COMPACT_ATOMS: atom_id res chain seq x y z
N MET A 1 -5.93 -0.82 -18.55
CA MET A 1 -5.51 -1.14 -17.18
C MET A 1 -4.05 -0.74 -16.90
N VAL A 2 -3.13 -0.90 -17.85
CA VAL A 2 -1.75 -0.44 -17.66
C VAL A 2 -1.67 1.08 -17.78
N ALA A 3 -1.07 1.76 -16.79
CA ALA A 3 -0.81 3.18 -16.88
C ALA A 3 0.39 3.44 -17.81
N PRO A 4 0.33 4.42 -18.71
CA PRO A 4 1.44 4.74 -19.59
C PRO A 4 2.61 5.37 -18.83
N ASP A 5 3.80 5.30 -19.41
CA ASP A 5 5.02 5.83 -18.79
C ASP A 5 5.03 7.36 -18.70
N ASP A 6 4.24 8.03 -19.53
CA ASP A 6 4.03 9.48 -19.54
C ASP A 6 2.78 9.92 -18.75
N CYS A 7 2.23 9.06 -17.88
CA CYS A 7 1.12 9.41 -17.00
C CYS A 7 1.46 10.71 -16.22
N PRO A 8 0.62 11.75 -16.29
CA PRO A 8 1.05 13.08 -15.85
C PRO A 8 1.02 13.29 -14.34
N SER A 9 0.30 12.47 -13.58
CA SER A 9 0.13 12.64 -12.14
C SER A 9 -0.49 11.41 -11.46
N GLN A 10 -0.42 11.35 -10.12
CA GLN A 10 -1.11 10.37 -9.29
C GLN A 10 -2.62 10.35 -9.58
N ALA A 11 -3.27 11.51 -9.68
CA ALA A 11 -4.71 11.60 -9.93
C ALA A 11 -5.13 10.98 -11.27
N GLU A 12 -4.28 11.08 -12.31
CA GLU A 12 -4.51 10.39 -13.58
C GLU A 12 -4.18 8.89 -13.48
N TYR A 13 -3.10 8.52 -12.78
CA TYR A 13 -2.71 7.13 -12.56
C TYR A 13 -3.84 6.32 -11.88
N ILE A 14 -4.50 6.88 -10.87
CA ILE A 14 -5.61 6.23 -10.16
C ILE A 14 -6.75 5.81 -11.09
N LYS A 15 -7.01 6.52 -12.19
CA LYS A 15 -8.08 6.18 -13.14
C LYS A 15 -7.85 4.85 -13.88
N TYR A 16 -6.61 4.39 -13.98
CA TYR A 16 -6.27 3.11 -14.61
C TYR A 16 -6.70 1.88 -13.80
N PHE A 17 -7.12 2.07 -12.54
CA PHE A 17 -7.73 1.02 -11.72
C PHE A 17 -9.19 0.73 -12.09
N GLU A 18 -9.92 1.67 -12.71
CA GLU A 18 -11.35 1.55 -12.99
C GLU A 18 -11.73 0.25 -13.73
N PRO A 19 -11.02 -0.21 -14.79
CA PRO A 19 -11.37 -1.46 -15.47
C PRO A 19 -11.20 -2.70 -14.58
N ALA A 20 -10.20 -2.73 -13.70
CA ALA A 20 -10.00 -3.82 -12.74
C ALA A 20 -11.14 -3.81 -11.70
N ILE A 21 -11.44 -2.66 -11.12
CA ILE A 21 -12.55 -2.48 -10.17
C ILE A 21 -13.87 -2.93 -10.78
N ALA A 22 -14.13 -2.61 -12.06
CA ALA A 22 -15.38 -2.95 -12.75
C ALA A 22 -15.64 -4.46 -12.86
N VAL A 23 -14.60 -5.29 -12.94
CA VAL A 23 -14.72 -6.75 -12.98
C VAL A 23 -14.72 -7.40 -11.60
N MET A 24 -14.28 -6.70 -10.57
CA MET A 24 -14.20 -7.17 -9.17
C MET A 24 -15.49 -6.86 -8.40
N GLN A 25 -16.67 -7.24 -8.90
CA GLN A 25 -17.97 -6.86 -8.33
C GLN A 25 -18.80 -8.08 -7.87
N THR A 26 -18.22 -9.28 -7.81
CA THR A 26 -18.85 -10.49 -7.27
C THR A 26 -17.90 -11.21 -6.32
N GLU A 27 -18.43 -12.04 -5.40
CA GLU A 27 -17.62 -12.81 -4.47
C GLU A 27 -16.64 -13.73 -5.22
N GLU A 28 -17.10 -14.41 -6.29
CA GLU A 28 -16.26 -15.31 -7.09
C GLU A 28 -15.09 -14.58 -7.78
N ALA A 29 -15.34 -13.36 -8.29
CA ALA A 29 -14.29 -12.57 -8.95
C ALA A 29 -13.23 -12.09 -7.95
N LEU A 30 -13.66 -11.65 -6.76
CA LEU A 30 -12.78 -11.21 -5.68
C LEU A 30 -11.94 -12.36 -5.13
N GLU A 31 -12.57 -13.52 -4.85
CA GLU A 31 -11.88 -14.72 -4.40
C GLU A 31 -10.85 -15.20 -5.43
N ARG A 32 -11.24 -15.29 -6.69
CA ARG A 32 -10.36 -15.70 -7.77
C ARG A 32 -9.16 -14.80 -7.93
N ILE A 33 -9.35 -13.47 -7.96
CA ILE A 33 -8.25 -12.51 -8.14
C ILE A 33 -7.30 -12.56 -6.95
N ALA A 34 -7.80 -12.71 -5.72
CA ALA A 34 -6.96 -12.86 -4.53
C ALA A 34 -6.14 -14.15 -4.58
N LEU A 35 -6.72 -15.27 -4.98
CA LEU A 35 -6.01 -16.54 -5.17
C LEU A 35 -4.96 -16.44 -6.27
N GLU A 36 -5.30 -15.88 -7.43
CA GLU A 36 -4.36 -15.74 -8.55
C GLU A 36 -3.17 -14.83 -8.17
N LEU A 37 -3.40 -13.78 -7.38
CA LEU A 37 -2.32 -12.94 -6.86
C LEU A 37 -1.35 -13.73 -5.96
N CYS A 38 -1.84 -14.64 -5.11
CA CYS A 38 -0.99 -15.51 -4.31
C CYS A 38 -0.17 -16.47 -5.18
N ILE A 39 -0.79 -17.06 -6.22
CA ILE A 39 -0.12 -17.96 -7.17
C ILE A 39 0.99 -17.22 -7.93
N ASP A 40 0.70 -16.03 -8.44
CA ASP A 40 1.67 -15.20 -9.16
C ASP A 40 2.82 -14.75 -8.25
N SER A 41 2.53 -14.45 -6.98
CA SER A 41 3.54 -14.07 -6.00
C SER A 41 4.44 -15.25 -5.62
N ALA A 42 3.87 -16.45 -5.43
CA ALA A 42 4.62 -17.67 -5.19
C ALA A 42 5.59 -18.01 -6.34
N ALA A 43 5.18 -17.74 -7.59
CA ALA A 43 6.04 -17.93 -8.77
C ALA A 43 7.28 -17.00 -8.77
N GLU A 44 7.24 -15.92 -7.99
CA GLU A 44 8.38 -15.01 -7.75
C GLU A 44 9.13 -15.30 -6.44
N ASN A 45 8.92 -16.46 -5.83
CA ASN A 45 9.51 -16.88 -4.55
C ASN A 45 9.11 -15.97 -3.35
N VAL A 46 7.93 -15.34 -3.42
CA VAL A 46 7.32 -14.70 -2.26
C VAL A 46 6.72 -15.79 -1.38
N ASP A 47 6.98 -15.75 -0.10
CA ASP A 47 6.46 -16.70 0.89
C ASP A 47 5.48 -16.07 1.89
N TYR A 48 5.46 -14.74 1.97
CA TYR A 48 4.51 -13.96 2.76
C TYR A 48 4.01 -12.73 1.98
N LEU A 49 2.70 -12.50 1.96
CA LEU A 49 2.07 -11.43 1.20
C LEU A 49 1.05 -10.65 2.04
N GLU A 50 1.15 -9.34 2.05
CA GLU A 50 0.10 -8.44 2.56
C GLU A 50 -0.61 -7.75 1.40
N VAL A 51 -1.89 -8.04 1.24
CA VAL A 51 -2.72 -7.48 0.16
C VAL A 51 -3.55 -6.34 0.69
N ARG A 52 -3.41 -5.16 0.09
CA ARG A 52 -4.26 -4.01 0.40
C ARG A 52 -5.21 -3.68 -0.74
N TRP A 53 -6.47 -3.45 -0.41
CA TRP A 53 -7.50 -3.04 -1.37
C TRP A 53 -8.61 -2.27 -0.67
N ALA A 54 -9.44 -1.55 -1.45
CA ALA A 54 -10.55 -0.73 -0.94
C ALA A 54 -11.90 -1.44 -1.10
N PRO A 55 -12.43 -2.14 -0.08
CA PRO A 55 -13.65 -2.94 -0.20
C PRO A 55 -14.88 -2.15 -0.68
N ARG A 56 -14.97 -0.86 -0.34
CA ARG A 56 -16.10 -0.01 -0.75
C ARG A 56 -16.20 0.23 -2.26
N LEU A 57 -15.13 -0.02 -3.02
CA LEU A 57 -15.14 0.09 -4.48
C LEU A 57 -15.82 -1.11 -5.18
N HIS A 58 -16.17 -2.17 -4.44
CA HIS A 58 -16.70 -3.43 -4.96
C HIS A 58 -18.16 -3.68 -4.57
N LEU A 59 -18.94 -2.63 -4.29
CA LEU A 59 -20.33 -2.70 -3.84
C LEU A 59 -21.37 -2.45 -4.95
N GLN A 60 -20.94 -2.23 -6.18
CA GLN A 60 -21.81 -1.79 -7.29
C GLN A 60 -22.87 -2.83 -7.68
N ARG A 61 -22.64 -4.11 -7.36
CA ARG A 61 -23.60 -5.21 -7.61
C ARG A 61 -24.28 -5.71 -6.34
N GLY A 62 -24.28 -4.91 -5.26
CA GLY A 62 -25.04 -5.17 -4.06
C GLY A 62 -24.34 -6.01 -3.01
N LEU A 63 -23.02 -6.26 -3.14
CA LEU A 63 -22.23 -6.84 -2.07
C LEU A 63 -22.17 -5.88 -0.88
N THR A 64 -22.12 -6.43 0.33
CA THR A 64 -21.75 -5.71 1.54
C THR A 64 -20.24 -5.70 1.71
N VAL A 65 -19.70 -4.73 2.46
CA VAL A 65 -18.28 -4.67 2.81
C VAL A 65 -17.80 -5.99 3.43
N ALA A 66 -18.59 -6.57 4.33
CA ALA A 66 -18.24 -7.84 4.98
C ALA A 66 -18.19 -9.03 4.00
N GLN A 67 -19.03 -9.06 2.96
CA GLN A 67 -18.96 -10.08 1.90
C GLN A 67 -17.70 -9.90 1.05
N VAL A 68 -17.38 -8.66 0.67
CA VAL A 68 -16.14 -8.35 -0.07
C VAL A 68 -14.90 -8.81 0.72
N ILE A 69 -14.84 -8.50 2.02
CA ILE A 69 -13.71 -8.93 2.86
C ILE A 69 -13.63 -10.46 2.93
N ARG A 70 -14.74 -11.15 3.16
CA ARG A 70 -14.75 -12.63 3.21
C ARG A 70 -14.29 -13.26 1.90
N ALA A 71 -14.74 -12.75 0.76
CA ALA A 71 -14.37 -13.28 -0.55
C ALA A 71 -12.86 -13.15 -0.80
N VAL A 72 -12.27 -11.98 -0.48
CA VAL A 72 -10.82 -11.79 -0.59
C VAL A 72 -10.07 -12.72 0.35
N LEU A 73 -10.46 -12.81 1.63
CA LEU A 73 -9.82 -13.72 2.59
C LEU A 73 -9.92 -15.18 2.16
N SER A 74 -11.05 -15.62 1.59
CA SER A 74 -11.21 -16.99 1.04
C SER A 74 -10.19 -17.27 -0.07
N GLY A 75 -9.97 -16.31 -0.97
CA GLY A 75 -8.98 -16.43 -2.03
C GLY A 75 -7.54 -16.47 -1.50
N LEU A 76 -7.22 -15.61 -0.53
CA LEU A 76 -5.89 -15.58 0.10
C LEU A 76 -5.59 -16.89 0.85
N ASP A 77 -6.54 -17.39 1.63
CA ASP A 77 -6.41 -18.65 2.41
C ASP A 77 -6.25 -19.89 1.49
N SER A 78 -6.79 -19.84 0.29
CA SER A 78 -6.67 -20.88 -0.73
C SER A 78 -5.35 -20.84 -1.50
N GLY A 79 -4.54 -19.80 -1.29
CA GLY A 79 -3.27 -19.60 -2.00
C GLY A 79 -2.14 -20.52 -1.49
N PRO A 80 -1.05 -20.62 -2.28
CA PRO A 80 0.11 -21.48 -1.94
C PRO A 80 1.08 -20.84 -0.94
N ILE A 81 0.87 -19.60 -0.51
CA ILE A 81 1.73 -18.83 0.40
C ILE A 81 0.92 -18.24 1.55
N GLU A 82 1.59 -17.90 2.64
CA GLU A 82 0.96 -17.13 3.72
C GLU A 82 0.56 -15.75 3.22
N ALA A 83 -0.73 -15.40 3.32
CA ALA A 83 -1.23 -14.11 2.85
C ALA A 83 -2.27 -13.54 3.81
N VAL A 84 -2.18 -12.24 4.04
CA VAL A 84 -3.08 -11.48 4.92
C VAL A 84 -3.57 -10.21 4.22
N ALA A 85 -4.58 -9.59 4.80
CA ALA A 85 -5.27 -8.46 4.19
C ALA A 85 -5.15 -7.17 4.98
N ILE A 86 -4.96 -6.06 4.28
CA ILE A 86 -5.04 -4.70 4.81
C ILE A 86 -6.24 -4.01 4.14
N VAL A 87 -7.22 -3.61 4.94
CA VAL A 87 -8.42 -2.92 4.44
C VAL A 87 -8.11 -1.45 4.22
N CYS A 88 -8.31 -0.98 2.98
CA CYS A 88 -7.99 0.39 2.59
C CYS A 88 -9.26 1.27 2.56
N ALA A 89 -9.24 2.37 3.28
CA ALA A 89 -10.18 3.47 3.17
C ALA A 89 -9.78 4.40 2.01
N MET A 90 -10.75 5.11 1.45
CA MET A 90 -10.50 6.08 0.39
C MET A 90 -10.63 7.50 0.93
N ARG A 91 -9.65 8.35 0.62
CA ARG A 91 -9.57 9.74 1.09
C ARG A 91 -10.78 10.58 0.73
N GLN A 92 -11.38 10.34 -0.45
CA GLN A 92 -12.53 11.06 -0.96
C GLN A 92 -13.87 10.64 -0.33
N HIS A 93 -13.90 9.55 0.44
CA HIS A 93 -15.11 9.15 1.15
C HIS A 93 -15.28 9.97 2.43
N ALA A 94 -16.52 10.11 2.88
CA ALA A 94 -16.82 10.79 4.13
C ALA A 94 -16.17 10.05 5.32
N SER A 95 -15.78 10.81 6.35
CA SER A 95 -15.07 10.24 7.50
C SER A 95 -15.90 9.20 8.26
N ASP A 96 -17.22 9.41 8.39
CA ASP A 96 -18.16 8.46 9.01
C ASP A 96 -18.26 7.14 8.22
N GLU A 97 -18.22 7.20 6.89
CA GLU A 97 -18.17 6.00 6.06
C GLU A 97 -16.88 5.21 6.26
N ASN A 98 -15.74 5.89 6.43
CA ASN A 98 -14.45 5.25 6.70
C ASN A 98 -14.37 4.73 8.15
N VAL A 99 -15.01 5.38 9.11
CA VAL A 99 -15.19 4.86 10.48
C VAL A 99 -15.99 3.55 10.46
N GLU A 100 -17.08 3.50 9.70
CA GLU A 100 -17.86 2.27 9.57
C GLU A 100 -17.05 1.15 8.87
N LEU A 101 -16.28 1.50 7.84
CA LEU A 101 -15.35 0.55 7.20
C LEU A 101 -14.35 -0.02 8.20
N ALA A 102 -13.74 0.83 9.04
CA ALA A 102 -12.81 0.40 10.08
C ALA A 102 -13.45 -0.56 11.10
N ARG A 103 -14.70 -0.27 11.52
CA ARG A 103 -15.45 -1.15 12.42
C ARG A 103 -15.77 -2.51 11.78
N VAL A 104 -16.17 -2.52 10.51
CA VAL A 104 -16.43 -3.77 9.78
C VAL A 104 -15.13 -4.56 9.61
N ALA A 105 -14.03 -3.91 9.24
CA ALA A 105 -12.71 -4.54 9.13
C ALA A 105 -12.25 -5.14 10.46
N GLY A 106 -12.49 -4.43 11.58
CA GLY A 106 -12.19 -4.90 12.93
C GLY A 106 -12.88 -6.21 13.31
N ASN A 107 -14.05 -6.53 12.72
CA ASN A 107 -14.70 -7.83 12.94
C ASN A 107 -13.88 -9.00 12.34
N PHE A 108 -12.88 -8.72 11.51
CA PHE A 108 -11.98 -9.68 10.90
C PHE A 108 -10.56 -9.63 11.47
N ALA A 109 -10.29 -8.78 12.46
CA ALA A 109 -9.01 -8.75 13.17
C ALA A 109 -8.70 -10.13 13.79
N GLY A 110 -7.46 -10.61 13.60
CA GLY A 110 -7.06 -11.96 13.99
C GLY A 110 -7.69 -13.10 13.15
N ARG A 111 -8.37 -12.75 12.05
CA ARG A 111 -8.97 -13.70 11.10
C ARG A 111 -8.60 -13.37 9.65
N GLY A 112 -7.37 -12.92 9.44
CA GLY A 112 -6.79 -12.60 8.15
C GLY A 112 -6.77 -11.10 7.79
N VAL A 113 -7.54 -10.23 8.46
CA VAL A 113 -7.34 -8.77 8.36
C VAL A 113 -6.39 -8.34 9.45
N VAL A 114 -5.27 -7.75 9.08
CA VAL A 114 -4.18 -7.34 9.98
C VAL A 114 -4.03 -5.83 10.09
N GLY A 115 -4.48 -5.07 9.08
CA GLY A 115 -4.26 -3.63 9.07
C GLY A 115 -5.35 -2.82 8.40
N PHE A 116 -5.25 -1.51 8.58
CA PHE A 116 -6.09 -0.49 7.99
C PHE A 116 -5.23 0.58 7.33
N ASP A 117 -5.61 1.00 6.13
CA ASP A 117 -4.88 1.93 5.28
C ASP A 117 -5.79 3.06 4.78
N LEU A 118 -5.19 4.12 4.25
CA LEU A 118 -5.86 5.23 3.59
C LEU A 118 -5.18 5.55 2.26
N ALA A 119 -5.91 5.47 1.15
CA ALA A 119 -5.40 5.76 -0.19
C ALA A 119 -6.31 6.72 -0.98
N GLY A 120 -5.90 7.08 -2.18
CA GLY A 120 -6.60 7.98 -3.09
C GLY A 120 -5.81 9.25 -3.41
N ASP A 121 -6.47 10.24 -4.03
CA ASP A 121 -5.86 11.50 -4.45
C ASP A 121 -5.37 12.31 -3.24
N GLU A 122 -4.08 12.24 -3.01
CA GLU A 122 -3.43 12.80 -1.81
C GLU A 122 -3.45 14.32 -1.80
N VAL A 123 -3.33 14.93 -2.99
CA VAL A 123 -3.28 16.40 -3.12
C VAL A 123 -4.63 17.04 -2.84
N ARG A 124 -5.72 16.39 -3.29
CA ARG A 124 -7.08 16.93 -3.13
C ARG A 124 -7.72 16.64 -1.79
N PHE A 125 -7.31 15.53 -1.17
CA PHE A 125 -7.95 15.01 0.04
C PHE A 125 -6.88 14.69 1.12
N PRO A 126 -6.59 15.64 2.04
CA PRO A 126 -5.61 15.41 3.11
C PRO A 126 -6.05 14.27 4.04
N ALA A 127 -5.09 13.65 4.73
CA ALA A 127 -5.35 12.52 5.61
C ALA A 127 -6.01 12.91 6.95
N THR A 128 -5.72 14.10 7.47
CA THR A 128 -6.14 14.56 8.81
C THR A 128 -7.65 14.42 9.10
N PRO A 129 -8.59 14.68 8.15
CA PRO A 129 -10.03 14.48 8.38
C PRO A 129 -10.43 13.01 8.65
N GLN A 130 -9.56 12.05 8.30
CA GLN A 130 -9.81 10.62 8.47
C GLN A 130 -9.32 10.08 9.83
N ARG A 131 -8.81 10.93 10.73
CA ARG A 131 -8.39 10.56 12.10
C ARG A 131 -9.40 9.67 12.84
N PRO A 132 -10.72 9.93 12.83
CA PRO A 132 -11.69 9.07 13.52
C PRO A 132 -11.69 7.62 12.98
N ALA A 133 -11.43 7.41 11.69
CA ALA A 133 -11.35 6.06 11.11
C ALA A 133 -10.09 5.32 11.58
N PHE A 134 -8.95 6.00 11.67
CA PHE A 134 -7.71 5.44 12.22
C PHE A 134 -7.84 5.08 13.70
N GLU A 135 -8.49 5.95 14.49
CA GLU A 135 -8.79 5.68 15.90
C GLU A 135 -9.71 4.45 16.05
N ALA A 136 -10.74 4.32 15.22
CA ALA A 136 -11.63 3.16 15.23
C ALA A 136 -10.90 1.86 14.82
N ALA A 137 -10.03 1.91 13.82
CA ALA A 137 -9.22 0.77 13.38
C ALA A 137 -8.25 0.31 14.48
N ARG A 138 -7.53 1.25 15.10
CA ARG A 138 -6.64 0.96 16.25
C ARG A 138 -7.41 0.35 17.42
N ALA A 139 -8.57 0.91 17.78
CA ALA A 139 -9.41 0.38 18.84
C ALA A 139 -9.92 -1.03 18.55
N ALA A 140 -10.03 -1.40 17.27
CA ALA A 140 -10.40 -2.74 16.82
C ALA A 140 -9.19 -3.71 16.74
N GLY A 141 -7.99 -3.27 17.10
CA GLY A 141 -6.77 -4.10 17.10
C GLY A 141 -6.11 -4.25 15.73
N LEU A 142 -6.40 -3.37 14.79
CA LEU A 142 -5.74 -3.33 13.49
C LEU A 142 -4.48 -2.46 13.53
N HIS A 143 -3.43 -2.89 12.86
CA HIS A 143 -2.26 -2.08 12.58
C HIS A 143 -2.61 -0.95 11.61
N LEU A 144 -1.85 0.14 11.66
CA LEU A 144 -2.13 1.33 10.86
C LEU A 144 -1.04 1.57 9.82
N THR A 145 -1.46 1.74 8.58
CA THR A 145 -0.62 2.22 7.48
C THR A 145 -1.34 3.34 6.73
N CYS A 146 -0.61 4.13 5.96
CA CYS A 146 -1.19 5.22 5.19
C CYS A 146 -0.37 5.46 3.92
N HIS A 147 -1.04 5.59 2.78
CA HIS A 147 -0.40 6.16 1.60
C HIS A 147 -0.10 7.63 1.89
N ALA A 148 1.13 8.05 1.78
CA ALA A 148 1.52 9.43 1.98
C ALA A 148 2.87 9.73 1.30
N GLY A 149 3.04 10.96 0.81
CA GLY A 149 4.27 11.38 0.14
C GLY A 149 4.50 10.73 -1.23
N GLU A 150 3.44 10.28 -1.90
CA GLU A 150 3.45 9.92 -3.31
C GLU A 150 3.17 11.14 -4.20
N ALA A 151 2.39 12.10 -3.68
CA ALA A 151 2.10 13.36 -4.33
C ALA A 151 2.07 14.51 -3.30
N GLY A 152 2.04 15.77 -3.77
CA GLY A 152 1.94 16.93 -2.88
C GLY A 152 3.27 17.34 -2.27
N ASP A 153 3.34 17.44 -0.96
CA ASP A 153 4.52 17.91 -0.23
C ASP A 153 4.83 17.05 1.02
N PRO A 154 5.99 17.26 1.68
CA PRO A 154 6.41 16.47 2.84
C PRO A 154 5.43 16.43 4.03
N SER A 155 4.56 17.42 4.19
CA SER A 155 3.60 17.48 5.31
C SER A 155 2.59 16.32 5.26
N HIS A 156 2.32 15.74 4.11
CA HIS A 156 1.46 14.59 3.98
C HIS A 156 2.00 13.36 4.73
N VAL A 157 3.33 13.19 4.74
CA VAL A 157 3.99 12.16 5.55
C VAL A 157 3.86 12.48 7.05
N GLU A 158 4.04 13.75 7.44
CA GLU A 158 3.84 14.18 8.83
C GLU A 158 2.39 13.93 9.29
N ASP A 159 1.39 14.25 8.44
CA ASP A 159 -0.02 13.96 8.72
C ASP A 159 -0.26 12.47 8.97
N ALA A 160 0.32 11.58 8.14
CA ALA A 160 0.21 10.14 8.31
C ALA A 160 0.85 9.65 9.62
N LEU A 161 2.00 10.19 9.99
CA LEU A 161 2.67 9.92 11.28
C LEU A 161 1.79 10.40 12.45
N ASP A 162 1.17 11.56 12.34
CA ASP A 162 0.26 12.11 13.36
C ASP A 162 -1.03 11.29 13.52
N LEU A 163 -1.46 10.56 12.49
CA LEU A 163 -2.52 9.56 12.58
C LEU A 163 -2.06 8.28 13.26
N GLY A 164 -0.74 8.13 13.46
CA GLY A 164 -0.11 6.99 14.10
C GLY A 164 0.11 5.82 13.16
N ALA A 165 0.39 6.09 11.89
CA ALA A 165 0.79 5.08 10.94
C ALA A 165 2.11 4.43 11.37
N GLU A 166 2.14 3.11 11.42
CA GLU A 166 3.30 2.29 11.75
C GLU A 166 4.16 2.03 10.50
N ARG A 167 3.50 2.09 9.33
CA ARG A 167 4.14 2.07 8.01
C ARG A 167 3.52 3.14 7.12
N ILE A 168 4.30 3.62 6.16
CA ILE A 168 3.84 4.58 5.15
C ILE A 168 4.09 3.99 3.78
N ALA A 169 3.02 3.84 2.99
CA ALA A 169 3.17 3.48 1.60
C ALA A 169 3.72 4.68 0.82
N HIS A 170 4.76 4.43 0.06
CA HIS A 170 5.57 5.37 -0.71
C HIS A 170 6.51 6.23 0.16
N GLY A 171 6.09 7.37 0.70
CA GLY A 171 6.94 8.26 1.47
C GLY A 171 8.01 9.03 0.67
N VAL A 172 7.97 8.94 -0.65
CA VAL A 172 9.02 9.40 -1.58
C VAL A 172 9.29 10.90 -1.47
N ILE A 173 8.22 11.71 -1.46
CA ILE A 173 8.35 13.18 -1.42
C ILE A 173 8.83 13.63 -0.03
N GLY A 174 8.34 13.00 1.03
CA GLY A 174 8.80 13.27 2.40
C GLY A 174 10.27 12.92 2.62
N ALA A 175 10.81 11.98 1.85
CA ALA A 175 12.20 11.53 1.92
C ALA A 175 13.24 12.64 1.65
N GLY A 176 12.84 13.74 1.02
CA GLY A 176 13.69 14.90 0.76
C GLY A 176 13.79 15.88 1.94
N ASP A 177 12.89 15.80 2.90
CA ASP A 177 12.87 16.69 4.08
C ASP A 177 13.59 16.00 5.24
N GLU A 178 14.65 16.66 5.78
CA GLU A 178 15.47 16.11 6.86
C GLU A 178 14.68 15.90 8.16
N ARG A 179 13.67 16.73 8.43
CA ARG A 179 12.83 16.59 9.64
C ARG A 179 11.94 15.35 9.52
N VAL A 180 11.35 15.14 8.37
CA VAL A 180 10.54 13.94 8.09
C VAL A 180 11.40 12.68 8.19
N ALA A 181 12.58 12.67 7.56
CA ALA A 181 13.51 11.55 7.63
C ALA A 181 13.95 11.25 9.07
N ALA A 182 14.29 12.28 9.87
CA ALA A 182 14.64 12.12 11.27
C ALA A 182 13.48 11.58 12.12
N ARG A 183 12.25 12.02 11.82
CA ARG A 183 11.04 11.54 12.49
C ARG A 183 10.78 10.07 12.18
N LEU A 184 10.83 9.68 10.90
CA LEU A 184 10.70 8.28 10.47
C LEU A 184 11.69 7.36 11.18
N GLN A 185 12.94 7.78 11.30
CA GLN A 185 13.96 7.02 12.02
C GLN A 185 13.67 6.93 13.53
N SER A 186 13.34 8.06 14.18
CA SER A 186 13.13 8.10 15.64
C SER A 186 11.90 7.32 16.09
N GLU A 187 10.85 7.30 15.25
CA GLU A 187 9.62 6.55 15.51
C GLU A 187 9.67 5.11 14.98
N GLY A 188 10.74 4.74 14.24
CA GLY A 188 10.92 3.39 13.69
C GLY A 188 9.95 3.03 12.58
N VAL A 189 9.31 4.03 11.96
CA VAL A 189 8.32 3.85 10.89
C VAL A 189 8.98 3.34 9.62
N VAL A 190 8.32 2.40 8.95
CA VAL A 190 8.81 1.77 7.72
C VAL A 190 8.15 2.40 6.50
N LEU A 191 8.93 2.62 5.45
CA LEU A 191 8.45 3.06 4.15
C LEU A 191 8.29 1.86 3.20
N ASP A 192 7.08 1.63 2.70
CA ASP A 192 6.79 0.63 1.65
C ASP A 192 7.01 1.27 0.28
N MET A 193 8.24 1.21 -0.24
CA MET A 193 8.66 1.90 -1.47
C MET A 193 8.25 1.10 -2.71
N CYS A 194 7.69 1.79 -3.72
CA CYS A 194 7.14 1.18 -4.93
C CYS A 194 7.75 1.85 -6.18
N PRO A 195 9.01 1.50 -6.57
CA PRO A 195 9.79 2.24 -7.55
C PRO A 195 9.07 2.53 -8.87
N THR A 196 8.49 1.51 -9.51
CA THR A 196 7.78 1.70 -10.79
C THR A 196 6.54 2.57 -10.64
N ALA A 197 5.72 2.35 -9.59
CA ALA A 197 4.54 3.17 -9.33
C ALA A 197 4.94 4.62 -9.03
N ASN A 198 5.97 4.85 -8.23
CA ASN A 198 6.48 6.17 -7.90
C ASN A 198 6.98 6.95 -9.13
N TRP A 199 7.57 6.26 -10.09
CA TRP A 199 7.94 6.86 -11.37
C TRP A 199 6.71 7.18 -12.23
N LYS A 200 5.74 6.26 -12.32
CA LYS A 200 4.51 6.46 -13.11
C LYS A 200 3.61 7.55 -12.52
N THR A 201 3.54 7.70 -11.21
CA THR A 201 2.77 8.77 -10.53
C THR A 201 3.50 10.12 -10.51
N LYS A 202 4.75 10.16 -11.02
CA LYS A 202 5.63 11.35 -11.03
C LYS A 202 6.10 11.80 -9.64
N ALA A 203 6.08 10.91 -8.64
CA ALA A 203 6.75 11.15 -7.38
C ALA A 203 8.28 11.26 -7.57
N VAL A 204 8.83 10.59 -8.58
CA VAL A 204 10.21 10.75 -9.04
C VAL A 204 10.25 10.99 -10.56
N ALA A 205 11.27 11.71 -11.03
CA ALA A 205 11.44 12.01 -12.45
C ALA A 205 11.89 10.76 -13.24
N THR A 206 12.81 9.99 -12.68
CA THR A 206 13.30 8.73 -13.25
C THR A 206 13.52 7.70 -12.13
N ILE A 207 13.64 6.43 -12.50
CA ILE A 207 14.00 5.36 -11.54
C ILE A 207 15.37 5.63 -10.90
N ALA A 208 16.33 6.19 -11.64
CA ALA A 208 17.64 6.52 -11.11
C ALA A 208 17.61 7.62 -10.03
N ASP A 209 16.59 8.50 -10.06
CA ASP A 209 16.39 9.53 -9.05
C ASP A 209 15.64 9.05 -7.80
N HIS A 210 15.27 7.75 -7.76
CA HIS A 210 14.48 7.21 -6.66
C HIS A 210 15.25 7.32 -5.33
N PRO A 211 14.61 7.85 -4.24
CA PRO A 211 15.33 8.14 -2.99
C PRO A 211 15.69 6.90 -2.18
N LEU A 212 15.16 5.71 -2.50
CA LEU A 212 15.35 4.48 -1.73
C LEU A 212 16.83 4.19 -1.42
N PRO A 213 17.78 4.23 -2.39
CA PRO A 213 19.19 3.95 -2.06
C PRO A 213 19.74 4.89 -1.00
N ARG A 214 19.41 6.18 -1.09
CA ARG A 214 19.84 7.20 -0.13
C ARG A 214 19.22 7.00 1.25
N LEU A 215 17.94 6.66 1.31
CA LEU A 215 17.21 6.42 2.55
C LEU A 215 17.75 5.21 3.32
N VAL A 216 17.99 4.10 2.62
CA VAL A 216 18.56 2.87 3.20
C VAL A 216 19.97 3.15 3.76
N ARG A 217 20.80 3.94 3.04
CA ARG A 217 22.13 4.36 3.50
C ARG A 217 22.08 5.29 4.70
N ALA A 218 21.03 6.13 4.78
CA ALA A 218 20.78 7.00 5.92
C ALA A 218 20.17 6.25 7.12
N GLY A 219 19.87 4.95 7.02
CA GLY A 219 19.30 4.15 8.10
C GLY A 219 17.79 4.24 8.25
N VAL A 220 17.08 4.81 7.29
CA VAL A 220 15.60 4.73 7.24
C VAL A 220 15.19 3.31 6.88
N ARG A 221 14.22 2.76 7.60
CA ARG A 221 13.69 1.43 7.34
C ARG A 221 12.80 1.47 6.11
N CYS A 222 13.17 0.73 5.07
CA CYS A 222 12.43 0.69 3.80
C CYS A 222 12.21 -0.76 3.36
N THR A 223 11.07 -1.01 2.72
CA THR A 223 10.80 -2.23 1.95
C THR A 223 10.77 -1.92 0.46
N ILE A 224 10.75 -2.95 -0.38
CA ILE A 224 10.48 -2.86 -1.81
C ILE A 224 9.18 -3.60 -2.09
N SER A 225 8.22 -2.91 -2.71
CA SER A 225 6.89 -3.42 -2.99
C SER A 225 6.46 -3.07 -4.42
N THR A 226 5.47 -3.75 -4.95
CA THR A 226 5.01 -3.58 -6.34
C THR A 226 3.94 -2.53 -6.50
N ASP A 227 3.25 -2.15 -5.42
CA ASP A 227 1.95 -1.49 -5.53
C ASP A 227 1.01 -2.33 -6.42
N SER A 228 0.30 -1.75 -7.36
CA SER A 228 -0.55 -2.50 -8.29
C SER A 228 0.26 -3.11 -9.42
N ARG A 229 0.50 -4.42 -9.38
CA ARG A 229 1.24 -5.16 -10.42
C ARG A 229 0.70 -4.91 -11.82
N THR A 230 -0.63 -4.90 -11.98
CA THR A 230 -1.29 -4.73 -13.27
C THR A 230 -1.19 -3.29 -13.77
N VAL A 231 -1.48 -2.29 -12.93
CA VAL A 231 -1.50 -0.88 -13.35
C VAL A 231 -0.07 -0.36 -13.57
N ALA A 232 0.86 -0.73 -12.69
CA ALA A 232 2.27 -0.39 -12.86
C ALA A 232 2.97 -1.25 -13.94
N GLU A 233 2.40 -2.39 -14.32
CA GLU A 233 3.01 -3.38 -15.23
C GLU A 233 4.38 -3.86 -14.69
N THR A 234 4.37 -4.33 -13.46
CA THR A 234 5.61 -4.71 -12.76
C THR A 234 5.45 -6.02 -11.99
N THR A 235 6.58 -6.55 -11.52
CA THR A 235 6.69 -7.70 -10.63
C THR A 235 7.67 -7.36 -9.51
N LEU A 236 7.63 -8.11 -8.40
CA LEU A 236 8.57 -7.87 -7.29
C LEU A 236 10.03 -8.05 -7.74
N SER A 237 10.31 -9.09 -8.53
CA SER A 237 11.63 -9.34 -9.09
C SER A 237 12.12 -8.17 -9.95
N ARG A 238 11.22 -7.54 -10.72
CA ARG A 238 11.53 -6.35 -11.53
C ARG A 238 11.86 -5.14 -10.66
N GLU A 239 11.10 -4.91 -9.58
CA GLU A 239 11.37 -3.80 -8.64
C GLU A 239 12.78 -3.91 -8.02
N PHE A 240 13.18 -5.11 -7.60
CA PHE A 240 14.53 -5.37 -7.11
C PHE A 240 15.59 -5.13 -8.18
N ALA A 241 15.38 -5.60 -9.42
CA ALA A 241 16.30 -5.37 -10.54
C ALA A 241 16.46 -3.87 -10.85
N LEU A 242 15.36 -3.10 -10.87
CA LEU A 242 15.41 -1.65 -11.08
C LEU A 242 16.22 -0.94 -9.97
N MET A 243 16.14 -1.39 -8.73
CA MET A 243 16.92 -0.80 -7.65
C MET A 243 18.40 -1.19 -7.72
N THR A 244 18.72 -2.38 -8.24
CA THR A 244 20.12 -2.73 -8.60
C THR A 244 20.67 -1.79 -9.67
N GLU A 245 19.90 -1.54 -10.73
CA GLU A 245 20.25 -0.58 -11.80
C GLU A 245 20.39 0.86 -11.27
N ALA A 246 19.61 1.23 -10.26
CA ALA A 246 19.72 2.51 -9.55
C ALA A 246 20.91 2.57 -8.56
N GLY A 247 21.73 1.53 -8.49
CA GLY A 247 22.98 1.48 -7.75
C GLY A 247 22.86 1.02 -6.29
N MET A 248 21.82 0.25 -5.93
CA MET A 248 21.78 -0.49 -4.68
C MET A 248 22.67 -1.73 -4.74
N THR A 249 23.36 -2.02 -3.64
CA THR A 249 24.12 -3.26 -3.46
C THR A 249 23.22 -4.41 -3.03
N ASP A 250 23.71 -5.65 -3.19
CA ASP A 250 22.98 -6.84 -2.72
C ASP A 250 22.68 -6.77 -1.21
N GLU A 251 23.60 -6.23 -0.40
CA GLU A 251 23.41 -6.07 1.04
C GLU A 251 22.30 -5.04 1.36
N GLU A 252 22.20 -3.97 0.56
CA GLU A 252 21.13 -2.97 0.72
C GLU A 252 19.77 -3.56 0.33
N LEU A 253 19.70 -4.34 -0.74
CA LEU A 253 18.49 -5.05 -1.16
C LEU A 253 18.07 -6.11 -0.13
N GLN A 254 19.02 -6.90 0.39
CA GLN A 254 18.75 -7.85 1.48
C GLN A 254 18.23 -7.16 2.73
N ARG A 255 18.74 -5.97 3.06
CA ARG A 255 18.23 -5.16 4.19
C ARG A 255 16.78 -4.75 3.98
N CYS A 256 16.39 -4.34 2.76
CA CYS A 256 14.99 -4.05 2.45
C CYS A 256 14.10 -5.29 2.63
N ASN A 257 14.55 -6.45 2.16
CA ASN A 257 13.82 -7.70 2.33
C ASN A 257 13.72 -8.11 3.82
N GLN A 258 14.80 -7.99 4.58
CA GLN A 258 14.79 -8.23 6.03
C GLN A 258 13.82 -7.28 6.76
N THR A 259 13.82 -5.99 6.35
CA THR A 259 12.88 -5.00 6.90
C THR A 259 11.43 -5.41 6.64
N ALA A 260 11.13 -5.96 5.45
CA ALA A 260 9.78 -6.44 5.12
C ALA A 260 9.32 -7.55 6.07
N TYR A 261 10.19 -8.51 6.39
CA TYR A 261 9.91 -9.57 7.38
C TYR A 261 9.70 -9.03 8.80
N GLU A 262 10.52 -8.09 9.23
CA GLU A 262 10.43 -7.49 10.57
C GLU A 262 9.21 -6.59 10.75
N ALA A 263 8.73 -5.99 9.66
CA ALA A 263 7.64 -5.01 9.67
C ALA A 263 6.28 -5.62 9.28
N LYS A 264 6.20 -6.92 9.03
CA LYS A 264 4.93 -7.56 8.70
C LYS A 264 3.92 -7.39 9.85
N PHE A 265 2.65 -7.26 9.49
CA PHE A 265 1.55 -7.09 10.44
C PHE A 265 0.89 -8.42 10.85
N GLY A 266 1.19 -9.49 10.13
CA GLY A 266 0.66 -10.83 10.39
C GLY A 266 1.65 -11.81 10.99
#